data_95666b84536030af8fd6d4150ea5c5f2
#
_entry.id   95666b84536030af8fd6d4150ea5c5f2
#
_cell.length_a   1.000
_cell.length_b   1.000
_cell.length_c   1.000
_cell.angle_alpha   90.00
_cell.angle_beta   90.00
_cell.angle_gamma   90.00
#
_symmetry.space_group_name_H-M   'P 1'
#
loop_
_entity.id
_entity.type
_entity.pdbx_description
1 polymer ?
#
loop_
_entity_poly.entity_id
_entity_poly.type
_entity_poly.pdbx_seq_one_letter_code
_entity_poly.pdbx_strand_id
1 'polypeptide(L)'
;MRPAAPAPGAAPRVLHVAAEVFPLVKTGGLADVVAALPVAQVEQGADVRLLLPGYPAVIESVQGARLVIDIGACFGALRVRLLLGRMPGSALPVYVVDAPYLYRRRGGPYQGADGEEWPDNLQRFALLGWVAAHLAADDADPAWVPEIVHAHDWHAAMACAFVAEHLPTGAASVFTVHNLAFQGLFPMHDWPLLGLASRLMSPAGLEYHGQLSFMKAGLKFADRITTVSPSYAQEIATHEFGCGLDGVIRGRGAAVSGILNGIDDAVWNPATDPAIAQRYDAGRLAGKAECKRALQAELGLSSDPGALLMVVVSRLTAQKGMDLLLAALPELLPQGVQLAVQGTGDPALEAAFRMAEQAHPGRVQVHVGYDEARAHRLVAGADVIAVPSRFEPCGLTQLYGLRYGTLPLVRRVGGLADTVTNADEAALAQGRATGFAFDAASPRALLQAAARALALWRDPPTWQAMMRRGMGQPLSWRQPAQRYLALYHEALRAKAG
;
A
#
# COMPACT_ATOMS: atom_id res chain seq x y z
N MET A 1 27.85 -15.68 -22.08
CA MET A 1 27.87 -14.38 -22.82
C MET A 1 26.98 -13.43 -22.03
N ARG A 2 27.47 -12.27 -21.60
CA ARG A 2 26.60 -11.24 -21.01
C ARG A 2 25.56 -10.84 -22.07
N PRO A 3 24.27 -10.78 -21.73
CA PRO A 3 23.27 -10.23 -22.65
C PRO A 3 23.70 -8.79 -23.02
N ALA A 4 23.55 -8.45 -24.30
CA ALA A 4 23.86 -7.11 -24.77
C ALA A 4 23.02 -6.08 -24.00
N ALA A 5 23.63 -4.95 -23.64
CA ALA A 5 22.91 -3.85 -23.04
C ALA A 5 21.71 -3.48 -23.94
N PRO A 6 20.54 -3.21 -23.38
CA PRO A 6 19.36 -2.88 -24.19
C PRO A 6 19.64 -1.64 -25.04
N ALA A 7 19.09 -1.61 -26.24
CA ALA A 7 19.19 -0.43 -27.10
C ALA A 7 18.63 0.80 -26.35
N PRO A 8 19.26 1.97 -26.47
CA PRO A 8 18.76 3.20 -25.87
C PRO A 8 17.29 3.44 -26.28
N GLY A 9 16.36 3.38 -25.32
CA GLY A 9 14.93 3.56 -25.55
C GLY A 9 14.08 2.28 -25.56
N ALA A 10 14.69 1.09 -25.43
CA ALA A 10 13.91 -0.15 -25.22
C ALA A 10 13.29 -0.15 -23.81
N ALA A 11 12.02 -0.54 -23.74
CA ALA A 11 11.34 -0.66 -22.46
C ALA A 11 11.96 -1.82 -21.62
N PRO A 12 12.22 -1.61 -20.31
CA PRO A 12 12.91 -2.58 -19.49
C PRO A 12 12.05 -3.82 -19.21
N ARG A 13 12.71 -4.97 -19.04
CA ARG A 13 12.11 -6.18 -18.49
C ARG A 13 12.16 -6.11 -16.96
N VAL A 14 10.98 -6.07 -16.33
CA VAL A 14 10.83 -5.83 -14.89
C VAL A 14 10.19 -7.02 -14.21
N LEU A 15 10.86 -7.55 -13.18
CA LEU A 15 10.30 -8.55 -12.28
C LEU A 15 9.86 -7.89 -10.97
N HIS A 16 8.56 -7.79 -10.73
CA HIS A 16 8.03 -7.40 -9.43
C HIS A 16 7.98 -8.60 -8.50
N VAL A 17 8.59 -8.48 -7.34
CA VAL A 17 8.65 -9.53 -6.30
C VAL A 17 7.83 -9.07 -5.11
N ALA A 18 6.79 -9.80 -4.76
CA ALA A 18 5.87 -9.42 -3.68
C ALA A 18 5.25 -10.63 -2.99
N ALA A 19 4.79 -10.44 -1.75
CA ALA A 19 4.06 -11.44 -0.98
C ALA A 19 2.54 -11.35 -1.19
N GLU A 20 2.04 -10.24 -1.71
CA GLU A 20 0.61 -9.97 -1.88
C GLU A 20 0.32 -9.43 -3.27
N VAL A 21 -0.89 -9.71 -3.78
CA VAL A 21 -1.46 -9.09 -4.98
C VAL A 21 -2.99 -9.15 -4.92
N PHE A 22 -3.66 -8.03 -5.12
CA PHE A 22 -5.12 -7.98 -5.23
C PHE A 22 -5.57 -8.60 -6.58
N PRO A 23 -6.69 -9.34 -6.64
CA PRO A 23 -7.59 -9.70 -5.55
C PRO A 23 -7.24 -11.00 -4.82
N LEU A 24 -6.11 -11.66 -5.13
CA LEU A 24 -5.80 -13.02 -4.68
C LEU A 24 -5.39 -13.10 -3.20
N VAL A 25 -4.51 -12.18 -2.79
CA VAL A 25 -4.00 -12.11 -1.41
C VAL A 25 -3.85 -10.65 -1.04
N LYS A 26 -4.59 -10.18 -0.02
CA LYS A 26 -4.57 -8.79 0.42
C LYS A 26 -4.64 -8.70 1.95
N THR A 27 -3.66 -8.04 2.54
CA THR A 27 -3.68 -7.63 3.97
C THR A 27 -3.62 -6.11 4.12
N GLY A 28 -3.13 -5.40 3.10
CA GLY A 28 -2.97 -3.96 3.11
C GLY A 28 -2.83 -3.35 1.71
N GLY A 29 -2.39 -2.10 1.65
CA GLY A 29 -2.22 -1.35 0.39
C GLY A 29 -1.13 -1.89 -0.54
N LEU A 30 -0.22 -2.74 -0.05
CA LEU A 30 0.79 -3.41 -0.87
C LEU A 30 0.14 -4.20 -2.02
N ALA A 31 -0.91 -4.95 -1.72
CA ALA A 31 -1.61 -5.77 -2.72
C ALA A 31 -2.20 -4.92 -3.87
N ASP A 32 -2.76 -3.75 -3.54
CA ASP A 32 -3.32 -2.82 -4.53
C ASP A 32 -2.22 -2.25 -5.44
N VAL A 33 -1.06 -1.91 -4.87
CA VAL A 33 0.10 -1.43 -5.64
C VAL A 33 0.61 -2.49 -6.60
N VAL A 34 0.80 -3.73 -6.11
CA VAL A 34 1.32 -4.85 -6.92
C VAL A 34 0.34 -5.29 -8.01
N ALA A 35 -0.95 -5.05 -7.82
CA ALA A 35 -1.95 -5.29 -8.86
C ALA A 35 -1.95 -4.21 -9.96
N ALA A 36 -1.80 -2.93 -9.59
CA ALA A 36 -2.05 -1.82 -10.50
C ALA A 36 -0.79 -1.21 -11.14
N LEU A 37 0.31 -1.06 -10.39
CA LEU A 37 1.56 -0.50 -10.93
C LEU A 37 2.12 -1.29 -12.12
N PRO A 38 2.23 -2.64 -12.07
CA PRO A 38 2.72 -3.45 -13.18
C PRO A 38 1.86 -3.28 -14.45
N VAL A 39 0.55 -3.22 -14.31
CA VAL A 39 -0.38 -2.99 -15.45
C VAL A 39 -0.10 -1.63 -16.08
N ALA A 40 0.00 -0.58 -15.28
CA ALA A 40 0.28 0.77 -15.76
C ALA A 40 1.67 0.89 -16.42
N GLN A 41 2.64 0.08 -16.01
CA GLN A 41 3.96 0.01 -16.66
C GLN A 41 3.89 -0.71 -18.00
N VAL A 42 3.10 -1.79 -18.12
CA VAL A 42 2.85 -2.47 -19.41
C VAL A 42 2.17 -1.54 -20.39
N GLU A 43 1.19 -0.74 -19.96
CA GLU A 43 0.54 0.28 -20.79
C GLU A 43 1.52 1.33 -21.32
N GLN A 44 2.66 1.50 -20.66
CA GLN A 44 3.75 2.40 -21.06
C GLN A 44 4.91 1.67 -21.77
N GLY A 45 4.69 0.42 -22.13
CA GLY A 45 5.57 -0.36 -22.98
C GLY A 45 6.58 -1.26 -22.25
N ALA A 46 6.61 -1.33 -20.94
CA ALA A 46 7.49 -2.23 -20.21
C ALA A 46 7.06 -3.70 -20.35
N ASP A 47 8.03 -4.62 -20.37
CA ASP A 47 7.77 -6.06 -20.29
C ASP A 47 7.85 -6.46 -18.81
N VAL A 48 6.69 -6.67 -18.18
CA VAL A 48 6.57 -6.84 -16.75
C VAL A 48 6.06 -8.24 -16.40
N ARG A 49 6.71 -8.89 -15.43
CA ARG A 49 6.22 -10.11 -14.79
C ARG A 49 6.17 -9.97 -13.28
N LEU A 50 5.29 -10.73 -12.64
CA LEU A 50 5.20 -10.83 -11.18
C LEU A 50 5.92 -12.10 -10.71
N LEU A 51 6.43 -12.11 -9.48
CA LEU A 51 6.86 -13.29 -8.74
C LEU A 51 6.16 -13.31 -7.38
N LEU A 52 5.38 -14.36 -7.14
CA LEU A 52 4.53 -14.52 -5.96
C LEU A 52 4.76 -15.87 -5.28
N PRO A 53 4.57 -15.96 -3.94
CA PRO A 53 4.48 -17.24 -3.25
C PRO A 53 3.24 -18.03 -3.69
N GLY A 54 3.37 -19.35 -3.76
CA GLY A 54 2.29 -20.27 -4.14
C GLY A 54 1.27 -20.52 -3.03
N TYR A 55 0.66 -19.47 -2.52
CA TYR A 55 -0.46 -19.59 -1.58
C TYR A 55 -1.65 -20.30 -2.24
N PRO A 56 -2.56 -20.92 -1.47
CA PRO A 56 -3.73 -21.61 -2.05
C PRO A 56 -4.49 -20.76 -3.06
N ALA A 57 -4.84 -19.53 -2.70
CA ALA A 57 -5.58 -18.61 -3.58
C ALA A 57 -4.81 -18.27 -4.87
N VAL A 58 -3.48 -18.17 -4.82
CA VAL A 58 -2.63 -17.91 -5.99
C VAL A 58 -2.60 -19.13 -6.91
N ILE A 59 -2.35 -20.33 -6.36
CA ILE A 59 -2.29 -21.58 -7.13
C ILE A 59 -3.62 -21.89 -7.82
N GLU A 60 -4.74 -21.64 -7.14
CA GLU A 60 -6.09 -21.92 -7.64
C GLU A 60 -6.55 -20.93 -8.72
N SER A 61 -6.06 -19.69 -8.66
CA SER A 61 -6.56 -18.59 -9.51
C SER A 61 -5.68 -18.31 -10.74
N VAL A 62 -4.38 -18.61 -10.69
CA VAL A 62 -3.45 -18.35 -11.80
C VAL A 62 -3.81 -19.22 -12.99
N GLN A 63 -4.03 -18.59 -14.14
CA GLN A 63 -4.52 -19.24 -15.35
C GLN A 63 -3.37 -19.81 -16.18
N GLY A 64 -3.57 -21.01 -16.75
CA GLY A 64 -2.63 -21.63 -17.69
C GLY A 64 -1.25 -21.89 -17.09
N ALA A 65 -1.15 -22.14 -15.80
CA ALA A 65 0.11 -22.38 -15.11
C ALA A 65 0.84 -23.61 -15.69
N ARG A 66 2.10 -23.40 -16.11
CA ARG A 66 3.00 -24.45 -16.60
C ARG A 66 4.27 -24.47 -15.77
N LEU A 67 4.87 -25.64 -15.67
CA LEU A 67 6.18 -25.80 -15.03
C LEU A 67 7.26 -25.09 -15.86
N VAL A 68 8.05 -24.25 -15.22
CA VAL A 68 9.27 -23.64 -15.77
C VAL A 68 10.46 -24.52 -15.41
N ILE A 69 10.67 -24.75 -14.11
CA ILE A 69 11.75 -25.57 -13.57
C ILE A 69 11.33 -26.25 -12.27
N ASP A 70 11.83 -27.47 -12.04
CA ASP A 70 11.81 -28.15 -10.74
C ASP A 70 13.15 -27.88 -10.03
N ILE A 71 13.10 -27.05 -9.02
CA ILE A 71 14.29 -26.61 -8.27
C ILE A 71 14.76 -27.68 -7.28
N GLY A 72 13.86 -28.59 -6.89
CA GLY A 72 14.16 -29.61 -5.88
C GLY A 72 13.97 -29.12 -4.44
N ALA A 73 14.74 -29.68 -3.51
CA ALA A 73 14.63 -29.35 -2.08
C ALA A 73 15.51 -28.14 -1.73
N CYS A 74 14.91 -27.09 -1.15
CA CYS A 74 15.65 -25.94 -0.62
C CYS A 74 14.83 -25.18 0.44
N PHE A 75 15.48 -24.37 1.26
CA PHE A 75 14.86 -23.58 2.34
C PHE A 75 13.91 -24.38 3.27
N GLY A 76 14.25 -25.64 3.54
CA GLY A 76 13.41 -26.54 4.36
C GLY A 76 12.20 -27.14 3.66
N ALA A 77 11.92 -26.77 2.42
CA ALA A 77 10.90 -27.43 1.61
C ALA A 77 11.46 -28.67 0.91
N LEU A 78 10.70 -29.77 0.93
CA LEU A 78 11.08 -31.03 0.27
C LEU A 78 11.09 -30.90 -1.27
N ARG A 79 10.27 -30.00 -1.80
CA ARG A 79 10.18 -29.71 -3.23
C ARG A 79 9.76 -28.29 -3.47
N VAL A 80 10.48 -27.60 -4.33
CA VAL A 80 10.17 -26.27 -4.84
C VAL A 80 10.10 -26.31 -6.35
N ARG A 81 9.05 -25.78 -6.94
CA ARG A 81 8.87 -25.63 -8.39
C ARG A 81 8.59 -24.18 -8.73
N LEU A 82 9.06 -23.75 -9.88
CA LEU A 82 8.70 -22.47 -10.45
C LEU A 82 7.66 -22.69 -11.54
N LEU A 83 6.49 -22.11 -11.37
CA LEU A 83 5.42 -22.13 -12.36
C LEU A 83 5.32 -20.78 -13.05
N LEU A 84 4.89 -20.74 -14.30
CA LEU A 84 4.55 -19.52 -15.04
C LEU A 84 3.12 -19.64 -15.55
N GLY A 85 2.30 -18.64 -15.23
CA GLY A 85 0.92 -18.51 -15.68
C GLY A 85 0.55 -17.07 -15.93
N ARG A 86 -0.75 -16.77 -15.85
CA ARG A 86 -1.29 -15.40 -16.02
C ARG A 86 -2.20 -15.01 -14.86
N MET A 87 -2.09 -13.76 -14.45
CA MET A 87 -2.98 -13.18 -13.46
C MET A 87 -4.43 -13.11 -14.01
N PRO A 88 -5.43 -13.48 -13.20
CA PRO A 88 -6.82 -13.25 -13.58
C PRO A 88 -7.10 -11.74 -13.72
N GLY A 89 -7.89 -11.37 -14.70
CA GLY A 89 -8.33 -9.99 -14.93
C GLY A 89 -7.33 -9.09 -15.68
N SER A 90 -6.03 -9.17 -15.39
CA SER A 90 -5.02 -8.32 -16.05
C SER A 90 -4.19 -9.04 -17.12
N ALA A 91 -4.25 -10.36 -17.17
CA ALA A 91 -3.44 -11.21 -18.05
C ALA A 91 -1.90 -11.02 -17.92
N LEU A 92 -1.41 -10.32 -16.89
CA LEU A 92 0.01 -10.20 -16.59
C LEU A 92 0.65 -11.57 -16.41
N PRO A 93 1.83 -11.84 -16.99
CA PRO A 93 2.58 -13.05 -16.70
C PRO A 93 3.00 -13.08 -15.22
N VAL A 94 2.81 -14.22 -14.57
CA VAL A 94 3.14 -14.39 -13.16
C VAL A 94 3.90 -15.68 -12.93
N TYR A 95 5.07 -15.56 -12.31
CA TYR A 95 5.79 -16.68 -11.72
C TYR A 95 5.22 -16.98 -10.34
N VAL A 96 5.04 -18.25 -10.06
CA VAL A 96 4.57 -18.74 -8.77
C VAL A 96 5.60 -19.70 -8.19
N VAL A 97 6.09 -19.39 -6.99
CA VAL A 97 6.98 -20.27 -6.22
C VAL A 97 6.11 -21.34 -5.55
N ASP A 98 5.96 -22.47 -6.19
CA ASP A 98 5.18 -23.60 -5.68
C ASP A 98 6.02 -24.45 -4.72
N ALA A 99 5.94 -24.10 -3.43
CA ALA A 99 6.54 -24.83 -2.32
C ALA A 99 5.43 -25.21 -1.31
N PRO A 100 4.70 -26.31 -1.52
CA PRO A 100 3.50 -26.64 -0.75
C PRO A 100 3.75 -26.68 0.76
N TYR A 101 4.88 -27.18 1.19
CA TYR A 101 5.25 -27.26 2.60
C TYR A 101 5.33 -25.87 3.26
N LEU A 102 5.78 -24.84 2.55
CA LEU A 102 5.96 -23.49 3.05
C LEU A 102 4.70 -22.61 2.89
N TYR A 103 3.94 -22.78 1.79
CA TYR A 103 2.91 -21.81 1.41
C TYR A 103 1.48 -22.35 1.44
N ARG A 104 1.25 -23.68 1.27
CA ARG A 104 -0.10 -24.25 1.22
C ARG A 104 -0.63 -24.56 2.61
N ARG A 105 -0.95 -23.52 3.37
CA ARG A 105 -1.44 -23.61 4.75
C ARG A 105 -2.73 -22.81 4.93
N ARG A 106 -3.54 -23.19 5.93
CA ARG A 106 -4.70 -22.41 6.35
C ARG A 106 -4.25 -21.25 7.22
N GLY A 107 -4.64 -20.03 6.87
CA GLY A 107 -4.27 -18.80 7.56
C GLY A 107 -3.94 -17.69 6.58
N GLY A 108 -3.37 -16.61 7.08
CA GLY A 108 -2.91 -15.48 6.27
C GLY A 108 -1.52 -15.71 5.66
N PRO A 109 -1.07 -14.78 4.82
CA PRO A 109 0.26 -14.85 4.22
C PRO A 109 1.39 -14.79 5.25
N TYR A 110 1.16 -14.22 6.43
CA TYR A 110 2.18 -13.98 7.46
C TYR A 110 1.94 -14.74 8.76
N GLN A 111 0.68 -15.09 9.03
CA GLN A 111 0.20 -15.60 10.32
C GLN A 111 -0.71 -16.80 10.13
N GLY A 112 -0.72 -17.68 11.13
CA GLY A 112 -1.67 -18.77 11.25
C GLY A 112 -3.10 -18.29 11.56
N ALA A 113 -4.01 -19.26 11.67
CA ALA A 113 -5.39 -18.98 12.06
C ALA A 113 -5.53 -18.53 13.55
N ASP A 114 -4.49 -18.76 14.34
CA ASP A 114 -4.33 -18.32 15.73
C ASP A 114 -3.86 -16.87 15.86
N GLY A 115 -3.47 -16.23 14.73
CA GLY A 115 -2.92 -14.88 14.70
C GLY A 115 -1.43 -14.79 14.98
N GLU A 116 -0.77 -15.94 15.29
CA GLU A 116 0.68 -15.97 15.49
C GLU A 116 1.43 -16.02 14.16
N GLU A 117 2.59 -15.37 14.10
CA GLU A 117 3.44 -15.40 12.90
C GLU A 117 3.91 -16.83 12.59
N TRP A 118 4.00 -17.15 11.30
CA TRP A 118 4.55 -18.44 10.90
C TRP A 118 6.02 -18.56 11.32
N PRO A 119 6.41 -19.59 12.07
CA PRO A 119 7.77 -19.73 12.62
C PRO A 119 8.85 -19.87 11.54
N ASP A 120 8.47 -20.23 10.32
CA ASP A 120 9.34 -20.38 9.16
C ASP A 120 9.22 -19.22 8.15
N ASN A 121 8.75 -18.05 8.59
CA ASN A 121 8.68 -16.85 7.74
C ASN A 121 10.05 -16.45 7.14
N LEU A 122 11.14 -16.70 7.86
CA LEU A 122 12.49 -16.49 7.32
C LEU A 122 12.71 -17.31 6.05
N GLN A 123 12.46 -18.63 6.09
CA GLN A 123 12.67 -19.51 4.93
C GLN A 123 11.69 -19.18 3.80
N ARG A 124 10.45 -18.89 4.13
CA ARG A 124 9.38 -18.55 3.18
C ARG A 124 9.75 -17.35 2.32
N PHE A 125 10.19 -16.28 2.95
CA PHE A 125 10.50 -15.03 2.24
C PHE A 125 11.95 -14.98 1.75
N ALA A 126 12.89 -15.70 2.36
CA ALA A 126 14.20 -15.91 1.76
C ALA A 126 14.11 -16.70 0.46
N LEU A 127 13.31 -17.78 0.39
CA LEU A 127 13.06 -18.53 -0.83
C LEU A 127 12.51 -17.63 -1.95
N LEU A 128 11.54 -16.75 -1.66
CA LEU A 128 10.99 -15.83 -2.64
C LEU A 128 12.08 -14.93 -3.25
N GLY A 129 12.93 -14.35 -2.40
CA GLY A 129 14.05 -13.51 -2.82
C GLY A 129 15.13 -14.29 -3.59
N TRP A 130 15.41 -15.52 -3.17
CA TRP A 130 16.37 -16.42 -3.83
C TRP A 130 15.92 -16.77 -5.24
N VAL A 131 14.66 -17.14 -5.45
CA VAL A 131 14.11 -17.42 -6.79
C VAL A 131 14.17 -16.18 -7.68
N ALA A 132 13.92 -14.98 -7.15
CA ALA A 132 14.07 -13.74 -7.91
C ALA A 132 15.50 -13.53 -8.42
N ALA A 133 16.52 -13.81 -7.59
CA ALA A 133 17.93 -13.74 -8.00
C ALA A 133 18.30 -14.76 -9.07
N HIS A 134 17.78 -15.99 -8.99
CA HIS A 134 17.98 -17.03 -10.00
C HIS A 134 17.30 -16.71 -11.35
N LEU A 135 16.13 -16.06 -11.33
CA LEU A 135 15.54 -15.51 -12.55
C LEU A 135 16.42 -14.40 -13.16
N ALA A 136 17.05 -13.58 -12.32
CA ALA A 136 17.93 -12.51 -12.77
C ALA A 136 19.31 -13.00 -13.24
N ALA A 137 19.73 -14.19 -12.80
CA ALA A 137 21.00 -14.82 -13.16
C ALA A 137 20.93 -15.70 -14.42
N ASP A 138 19.78 -15.76 -15.11
CA ASP A 138 19.58 -16.56 -16.34
C ASP A 138 19.60 -18.07 -16.11
N ASP A 139 19.37 -18.56 -14.91
CA ASP A 139 19.44 -19.98 -14.59
C ASP A 139 18.07 -20.62 -14.26
N ALA A 140 17.05 -19.83 -13.94
CA ALA A 140 15.70 -20.34 -13.66
C ALA A 140 14.77 -20.33 -14.88
N ASP A 141 14.80 -19.28 -15.71
CA ASP A 141 14.05 -19.16 -16.98
C ASP A 141 14.88 -18.41 -18.04
N PRO A 142 15.74 -19.07 -18.80
CA PRO A 142 16.55 -18.42 -19.83
C PRO A 142 15.75 -17.76 -20.96
N ALA A 143 14.46 -18.08 -21.10
CA ALA A 143 13.61 -17.45 -22.10
C ALA A 143 13.22 -16.00 -21.74
N TRP A 144 13.35 -15.63 -20.45
CA TRP A 144 13.04 -14.28 -19.99
C TRP A 144 13.86 -13.90 -18.74
N VAL A 145 14.87 -13.09 -18.92
CA VAL A 145 15.75 -12.61 -17.86
C VAL A 145 15.42 -11.16 -17.55
N PRO A 146 15.02 -10.81 -16.31
CA PRO A 146 14.72 -9.44 -15.95
C PRO A 146 15.98 -8.56 -15.94
N GLU A 147 15.83 -7.32 -16.35
CA GLU A 147 16.85 -6.27 -16.22
C GLU A 147 16.70 -5.51 -14.91
N ILE A 148 15.47 -5.49 -14.37
CA ILE A 148 15.12 -4.91 -13.08
C ILE A 148 14.46 -5.97 -12.20
N VAL A 149 14.95 -6.12 -10.98
CA VAL A 149 14.28 -6.82 -9.89
C VAL A 149 13.72 -5.79 -8.92
N HIS A 150 12.40 -5.62 -8.92
CA HIS A 150 11.71 -4.67 -8.04
C HIS A 150 11.08 -5.39 -6.87
N ALA A 151 11.72 -5.30 -5.72
CA ALA A 151 11.28 -5.95 -4.48
C ALA A 151 10.38 -5.03 -3.66
N HIS A 152 9.25 -5.57 -3.18
CA HIS A 152 8.24 -4.84 -2.43
C HIS A 152 8.21 -5.27 -0.96
N ASP A 153 8.56 -4.35 -0.07
CA ASP A 153 8.57 -4.49 1.38
C ASP A 153 9.50 -5.61 1.91
N TRP A 154 9.52 -5.83 3.23
CA TRP A 154 10.45 -6.76 3.89
C TRP A 154 10.36 -8.19 3.36
N HIS A 155 9.19 -8.64 2.94
CA HIS A 155 8.96 -9.99 2.40
C HIS A 155 9.74 -10.28 1.11
N ALA A 156 10.01 -9.26 0.32
CA ALA A 156 10.74 -9.39 -0.93
C ALA A 156 12.19 -8.86 -0.82
N ALA A 157 12.54 -8.23 0.28
CA ALA A 157 13.80 -7.51 0.48
C ALA A 157 15.05 -8.38 0.26
N MET A 158 14.97 -9.68 0.58
CA MET A 158 16.06 -10.63 0.35
C MET A 158 16.42 -10.79 -1.13
N ALA A 159 15.51 -10.46 -2.07
CA ALA A 159 15.84 -10.43 -3.50
C ALA A 159 17.01 -9.48 -3.78
N CYS A 160 17.04 -8.30 -3.13
CA CYS A 160 18.13 -7.34 -3.28
C CYS A 160 19.46 -7.88 -2.77
N ALA A 161 19.47 -8.55 -1.61
CA ALA A 161 20.68 -9.14 -1.05
C ALA A 161 21.20 -10.30 -1.91
N PHE A 162 20.32 -11.19 -2.39
CA PHE A 162 20.72 -12.30 -3.25
C PHE A 162 21.20 -11.82 -4.63
N VAL A 163 20.56 -10.81 -5.23
CA VAL A 163 21.01 -10.20 -6.50
C VAL A 163 22.38 -9.54 -6.35
N ALA A 164 22.64 -8.90 -5.21
CA ALA A 164 23.93 -8.21 -4.98
C ALA A 164 25.07 -9.15 -4.62
N GLU A 165 24.82 -10.22 -3.85
CA GLU A 165 25.86 -10.95 -3.13
C GLU A 165 25.93 -12.45 -3.44
N HIS A 166 24.90 -13.04 -4.03
CA HIS A 166 24.84 -14.50 -4.22
C HIS A 166 25.18 -14.94 -5.63
N LEU A 167 24.68 -14.22 -6.63
CA LEU A 167 24.86 -14.58 -8.05
C LEU A 167 25.35 -13.39 -8.88
N PRO A 168 26.26 -13.61 -9.83
CA PRO A 168 26.65 -12.58 -10.78
C PRO A 168 25.47 -12.32 -11.74
N THR A 169 24.81 -11.19 -11.58
CA THR A 169 23.68 -10.76 -12.45
C THR A 169 23.93 -9.38 -13.00
N GLY A 170 23.40 -9.12 -14.22
CA GLY A 170 23.38 -7.79 -14.83
C GLY A 170 22.16 -6.96 -14.39
N ALA A 171 21.21 -7.58 -13.67
CA ALA A 171 19.99 -6.89 -13.26
C ALA A 171 20.27 -5.83 -12.19
N ALA A 172 19.61 -4.69 -12.29
CA ALA A 172 19.56 -3.71 -11.21
C ALA A 172 18.39 -4.01 -10.27
N SER A 173 18.60 -3.72 -8.97
CA SER A 173 17.59 -3.94 -7.95
C SER A 173 16.97 -2.62 -7.48
N VAL A 174 15.64 -2.61 -7.36
CA VAL A 174 14.85 -1.52 -6.77
C VAL A 174 14.10 -2.08 -5.57
N PHE A 175 14.13 -1.36 -4.48
CA PHE A 175 13.44 -1.74 -3.25
C PHE A 175 12.42 -0.68 -2.86
N THR A 176 11.13 -1.06 -2.77
CA THR A 176 10.07 -0.16 -2.29
C THR A 176 9.68 -0.50 -0.86
N VAL A 177 9.87 0.48 0.02
CA VAL A 177 9.38 0.45 1.41
C VAL A 177 7.94 0.94 1.42
N HIS A 178 6.98 0.03 1.66
CA HIS A 178 5.58 0.39 1.82
C HIS A 178 5.25 0.80 3.25
N ASN A 179 5.84 0.10 4.23
CA ASN A 179 5.70 0.45 5.64
C ASN A 179 6.94 0.00 6.44
N LEU A 180 7.77 0.95 6.84
CA LEU A 180 9.02 0.69 7.56
C LEU A 180 8.82 0.08 8.97
N ALA A 181 7.61 0.20 9.54
CA ALA A 181 7.30 -0.38 10.86
C ALA A 181 7.34 -1.91 10.87
N PHE A 182 7.19 -2.55 9.71
CA PHE A 182 7.30 -4.01 9.57
C PHE A 182 8.66 -4.36 8.98
N GLN A 183 9.54 -4.97 9.77
CA GLN A 183 10.94 -5.13 9.41
C GLN A 183 11.35 -6.56 9.01
N GLY A 184 10.51 -7.57 9.29
CA GLY A 184 10.89 -8.97 9.11
C GLY A 184 12.13 -9.29 9.95
N LEU A 185 11.94 -9.31 11.27
CA LEU A 185 13.00 -9.58 12.24
C LEU A 185 13.04 -11.07 12.57
N PHE A 186 14.25 -11.65 12.52
CA PHE A 186 14.44 -13.07 12.77
C PHE A 186 15.64 -13.31 13.71
N PRO A 187 15.65 -14.44 14.43
CA PRO A 187 16.77 -14.77 15.30
C PRO A 187 18.10 -14.89 14.55
N MET A 188 19.18 -14.38 15.14
CA MET A 188 20.50 -14.41 14.52
C MET A 188 21.02 -15.83 14.26
N HIS A 189 20.60 -16.82 15.06
CA HIS A 189 20.99 -18.22 14.88
C HIS A 189 20.41 -18.87 13.61
N ASP A 190 19.40 -18.26 12.99
CA ASP A 190 18.82 -18.71 11.71
C ASP A 190 19.64 -18.30 10.48
N TRP A 191 20.74 -17.54 10.67
CA TRP A 191 21.63 -17.11 9.60
C TRP A 191 22.03 -18.22 8.61
N PRO A 192 22.41 -19.45 9.07
CA PRO A 192 22.82 -20.50 8.15
C PRO A 192 21.74 -20.90 7.13
N LEU A 193 20.47 -20.66 7.45
CA LEU A 193 19.34 -20.97 6.56
C LEU A 193 19.29 -20.07 5.32
N LEU A 194 19.96 -18.90 5.36
CA LEU A 194 20.00 -17.95 4.23
C LEU A 194 21.03 -18.31 3.16
N GLY A 195 22.02 -19.12 3.48
CA GLY A 195 23.10 -19.49 2.55
C GLY A 195 24.00 -18.32 2.10
N LEU A 196 23.98 -17.19 2.84
CA LEU A 196 24.77 -16.00 2.55
C LEU A 196 26.11 -16.03 3.28
N ALA A 197 27.10 -15.31 2.73
CA ALA A 197 28.43 -15.22 3.32
C ALA A 197 28.40 -14.56 4.71
N SER A 198 29.13 -15.12 5.68
CA SER A 198 29.13 -14.70 7.09
C SER A 198 29.51 -13.22 7.31
N ARG A 199 30.25 -12.58 6.38
CA ARG A 199 30.54 -11.15 6.43
C ARG A 199 29.29 -10.27 6.45
N LEU A 200 28.18 -10.76 5.91
CA LEU A 200 26.89 -10.05 5.88
C LEU A 200 26.11 -10.15 7.21
N MET A 201 26.55 -11.04 8.11
CA MET A 201 26.05 -11.16 9.48
C MET A 201 26.71 -10.11 10.39
N SER A 202 26.59 -8.85 10.03
CA SER A 202 27.25 -7.73 10.69
C SER A 202 26.37 -6.46 10.64
N PRO A 203 26.68 -5.42 11.44
CA PRO A 203 25.98 -4.13 11.35
C PRO A 203 26.05 -3.48 9.95
N ALA A 204 27.07 -3.81 9.15
CA ALA A 204 27.15 -3.39 7.75
C ALA A 204 26.26 -4.19 6.80
N GLY A 205 25.79 -5.35 7.22
CA GLY A 205 24.88 -6.24 6.48
C GLY A 205 23.46 -6.27 7.05
N LEU A 206 22.97 -7.48 7.42
CA LEU A 206 21.60 -7.75 7.83
C LEU A 206 21.39 -7.65 9.34
N GLU A 207 22.45 -7.62 10.16
CA GLU A 207 22.32 -7.56 11.61
C GLU A 207 21.62 -6.28 12.05
N TYR A 208 20.65 -6.41 12.97
CA TYR A 208 19.88 -5.31 13.53
C TYR A 208 19.55 -5.62 15.01
N HIS A 209 20.27 -4.98 15.93
CA HIS A 209 20.10 -5.14 17.39
C HIS A 209 20.09 -6.60 17.85
N GLY A 210 21.00 -7.42 17.35
CA GLY A 210 21.12 -8.84 17.70
C GLY A 210 20.15 -9.77 16.94
N GLN A 211 19.43 -9.24 15.95
CA GLN A 211 18.52 -9.98 15.08
C GLN A 211 18.92 -9.81 13.60
N LEU A 212 18.31 -10.58 12.72
CA LEU A 212 18.37 -10.40 11.27
C LEU A 212 17.18 -9.54 10.84
N SER A 213 17.40 -8.47 10.05
CA SER A 213 16.34 -7.65 9.48
C SER A 213 16.32 -7.77 7.96
N PHE A 214 15.22 -8.29 7.40
CA PHE A 214 15.03 -8.35 5.96
C PHE A 214 14.80 -6.95 5.38
N MET A 215 14.07 -6.07 6.07
CA MET A 215 13.94 -4.67 5.67
C MET A 215 15.31 -4.01 5.49
N LYS A 216 16.22 -4.23 6.44
CA LYS A 216 17.59 -3.72 6.36
C LYS A 216 18.35 -4.31 5.17
N ALA A 217 18.12 -5.58 4.80
CA ALA A 217 18.70 -6.17 3.61
C ALA A 217 18.30 -5.39 2.34
N GLY A 218 17.01 -5.11 2.16
CA GLY A 218 16.53 -4.27 1.05
C GLY A 218 17.17 -2.89 1.03
N LEU A 219 17.21 -2.21 2.19
CA LEU A 219 17.80 -0.87 2.32
C LEU A 219 19.31 -0.85 2.04
N LYS A 220 20.05 -1.90 2.39
CA LYS A 220 21.51 -1.96 2.21
C LYS A 220 21.91 -2.34 0.79
N PHE A 221 21.23 -3.32 0.19
CA PHE A 221 21.69 -3.98 -1.02
C PHE A 221 20.98 -3.56 -2.32
N ALA A 222 19.85 -2.88 -2.25
CA ALA A 222 19.19 -2.37 -3.46
C ALA A 222 20.03 -1.27 -4.14
N ASP A 223 20.05 -1.23 -5.46
CA ASP A 223 20.70 -0.15 -6.25
C ASP A 223 19.93 1.17 -6.08
N ARG A 224 18.59 1.12 -5.99
CA ARG A 224 17.71 2.26 -5.70
C ARG A 224 16.67 1.86 -4.66
N ILE A 225 16.31 2.82 -3.81
CA ILE A 225 15.27 2.67 -2.79
C ILE A 225 14.17 3.66 -3.08
N THR A 226 12.94 3.18 -3.02
CA THR A 226 11.78 4.05 -3.04
C THR A 226 10.94 3.87 -1.78
N THR A 227 10.13 4.86 -1.51
CA THR A 227 8.97 4.72 -0.65
C THR A 227 7.77 5.38 -1.31
N VAL A 228 6.60 5.24 -0.72
CA VAL A 228 5.31 5.47 -1.36
C VAL A 228 4.81 6.92 -1.25
N SER A 229 5.68 7.84 -0.81
CA SER A 229 5.43 9.29 -0.90
C SER A 229 6.71 10.10 -0.65
N PRO A 230 6.83 11.32 -1.21
CA PRO A 230 7.97 12.22 -0.96
C PRO A 230 8.13 12.61 0.51
N SER A 231 7.05 12.97 1.20
CA SER A 231 7.08 13.30 2.62
C SER A 231 7.49 12.11 3.48
N TYR A 232 6.99 10.92 3.18
CA TYR A 232 7.39 9.72 3.91
C TYR A 232 8.87 9.37 3.70
N ALA A 233 9.44 9.61 2.51
CA ALA A 233 10.88 9.44 2.28
C ALA A 233 11.73 10.35 3.18
N GLN A 234 11.25 11.55 3.51
CA GLN A 234 11.89 12.45 4.47
C GLN A 234 11.68 12.00 5.91
N GLU A 235 10.45 11.60 6.26
CA GLU A 235 10.07 11.16 7.61
C GLU A 235 10.90 9.95 8.06
N ILE A 236 11.02 8.89 7.23
CA ILE A 236 11.77 7.67 7.58
C ILE A 236 13.28 7.89 7.73
N ALA A 237 13.81 9.02 7.26
CA ALA A 237 15.19 9.43 7.50
C ALA A 237 15.38 10.12 8.86
N THR A 238 14.30 10.35 9.63
CA THR A 238 14.35 10.94 10.98
C THR A 238 14.33 9.86 12.07
N HIS A 239 14.80 10.21 13.26
CA HIS A 239 14.77 9.30 14.40
C HIS A 239 13.34 8.93 14.83
N GLU A 240 12.39 9.86 14.68
CA GLU A 240 10.99 9.68 15.09
C GLU A 240 10.28 8.60 14.25
N PHE A 241 10.50 8.58 12.93
CA PHE A 241 9.78 7.69 12.00
C PHE A 241 10.67 6.61 11.36
N GLY A 242 11.97 6.64 11.61
CA GLY A 242 12.94 5.73 10.97
C GLY A 242 13.00 4.32 11.57
N CYS A 243 12.21 4.04 12.63
CA CYS A 243 12.14 2.72 13.27
C CYS A 243 13.52 2.11 13.56
N GLY A 244 14.52 2.93 13.94
CA GLY A 244 15.92 2.52 14.17
C GLY A 244 16.73 2.27 12.89
N LEU A 245 16.17 2.47 11.71
CA LEU A 245 16.87 2.36 10.41
C LEU A 245 17.18 3.71 9.75
N ASP A 246 16.84 4.83 10.41
CA ASP A 246 17.07 6.19 9.92
C ASP A 246 18.53 6.45 9.54
N GLY A 247 19.47 5.93 10.32
CA GLY A 247 20.91 6.02 9.99
C GLY A 247 21.29 5.26 8.71
N VAL A 248 20.68 4.09 8.47
CA VAL A 248 20.88 3.32 7.24
C VAL A 248 20.30 4.10 6.05
N ILE A 249 19.08 4.63 6.19
CA ILE A 249 18.38 5.38 5.14
C ILE A 249 19.16 6.66 4.78
N ARG A 250 19.59 7.44 5.77
CA ARG A 250 20.43 8.64 5.54
C ARG A 250 21.74 8.30 4.82
N GLY A 251 22.36 7.17 5.18
CA GLY A 251 23.58 6.70 4.53
C GLY A 251 23.42 6.33 3.05
N ARG A 252 22.17 6.11 2.58
CA ARG A 252 21.87 5.84 1.16
C ARG A 252 21.70 7.12 0.33
N GLY A 253 21.49 8.26 0.96
CA GLY A 253 21.47 9.59 0.33
C GLY A 253 20.56 9.65 -0.91
N ALA A 254 21.14 10.05 -2.04
CA ALA A 254 20.39 10.21 -3.31
C ALA A 254 19.83 8.90 -3.91
N ALA A 255 20.17 7.73 -3.36
CA ALA A 255 19.55 6.48 -3.78
C ALA A 255 18.11 6.30 -3.25
N VAL A 256 17.66 7.14 -2.30
CA VAL A 256 16.33 7.11 -1.70
C VAL A 256 15.44 8.18 -2.33
N SER A 257 14.24 7.78 -2.74
CA SER A 257 13.24 8.69 -3.30
C SER A 257 11.82 8.30 -2.87
N GLY A 258 10.87 9.25 -2.96
CA GLY A 258 9.46 9.01 -2.71
C GLY A 258 8.65 9.12 -4.00
N ILE A 259 7.85 8.09 -4.30
CA ILE A 259 6.93 8.07 -5.45
C ILE A 259 5.53 7.79 -4.92
N LEU A 260 4.62 8.77 -5.05
CA LEU A 260 3.23 8.61 -4.63
C LEU A 260 2.56 7.45 -5.38
N ASN A 261 1.78 6.66 -4.66
CA ASN A 261 0.91 5.66 -5.29
C ASN A 261 -0.22 6.34 -6.06
N GLY A 262 -0.72 5.64 -7.07
CA GLY A 262 -1.99 5.95 -7.71
C GLY A 262 -3.13 5.11 -7.16
N ILE A 263 -4.31 5.31 -7.74
CA ILE A 263 -5.47 4.43 -7.58
C ILE A 263 -5.83 3.79 -8.92
N ASP A 264 -6.49 2.63 -8.87
CA ASP A 264 -7.11 2.04 -10.03
C ASP A 264 -8.41 2.81 -10.34
N ASP A 265 -8.37 3.67 -11.35
CA ASP A 265 -9.49 4.52 -11.76
C ASP A 265 -10.52 3.79 -12.64
N ALA A 266 -10.29 2.54 -13.00
CA ALA A 266 -11.31 1.66 -13.55
C ALA A 266 -12.21 1.09 -12.43
N VAL A 267 -11.64 0.84 -11.24
CA VAL A 267 -12.35 0.34 -10.06
C VAL A 267 -12.92 1.50 -9.24
N TRP A 268 -12.11 2.49 -8.90
CA TRP A 268 -12.50 3.62 -8.05
C TRP A 268 -12.89 4.84 -8.91
N ASN A 269 -14.10 4.80 -9.47
CA ASN A 269 -14.60 5.86 -10.34
C ASN A 269 -16.12 6.05 -10.20
N PRO A 270 -16.59 7.16 -9.59
CA PRO A 270 -18.01 7.37 -9.34
C PRO A 270 -18.87 7.45 -10.61
N ALA A 271 -18.26 7.72 -11.79
CA ALA A 271 -18.97 7.74 -13.05
C ALA A 271 -19.35 6.35 -13.59
N THR A 272 -18.62 5.30 -13.18
CA THR A 272 -18.79 3.93 -13.70
C THR A 272 -19.03 2.88 -12.63
N ASP A 273 -18.80 3.21 -11.36
CA ASP A 273 -18.89 2.31 -10.22
C ASP A 273 -20.27 1.62 -10.13
N PRO A 274 -20.34 0.28 -10.18
CA PRO A 274 -21.60 -0.45 -10.06
C PRO A 274 -22.07 -0.61 -8.61
N ALA A 275 -21.22 -0.36 -7.61
CA ALA A 275 -21.52 -0.59 -6.20
C ALA A 275 -22.30 0.55 -5.54
N ILE A 276 -22.34 1.73 -6.16
CA ILE A 276 -22.96 2.94 -5.60
C ILE A 276 -24.41 3.13 -6.06
N ALA A 277 -25.23 3.76 -5.22
CA ALA A 277 -26.66 3.94 -5.48
C ALA A 277 -26.95 4.77 -6.74
N GLN A 278 -26.16 5.81 -6.99
CA GLN A 278 -26.29 6.67 -8.15
C GLN A 278 -24.90 7.10 -8.66
N ARG A 279 -24.64 6.91 -9.94
CA ARG A 279 -23.42 7.36 -10.59
C ARG A 279 -23.39 8.89 -10.73
N TYR A 280 -22.20 9.48 -10.58
CA TYR A 280 -21.96 10.91 -10.72
C TYR A 280 -20.52 11.20 -11.17
N ASP A 281 -20.28 12.45 -11.54
CA ASP A 281 -18.96 12.96 -11.92
C ASP A 281 -18.79 14.41 -11.43
N ALA A 282 -17.60 14.98 -11.62
CA ALA A 282 -17.27 16.35 -11.20
C ALA A 282 -18.18 17.43 -11.83
N GLY A 283 -18.76 17.18 -13.01
CA GLY A 283 -19.72 18.07 -13.66
C GLY A 283 -21.13 17.94 -13.12
N ARG A 284 -21.50 16.75 -12.60
CA ARG A 284 -22.85 16.40 -12.16
C ARG A 284 -22.82 15.77 -10.77
N LEU A 285 -22.70 16.60 -9.73
CA LEU A 285 -22.60 16.17 -8.32
C LEU A 285 -23.91 15.73 -7.69
N ALA A 286 -25.07 15.88 -8.35
CA ALA A 286 -26.37 15.55 -7.77
C ALA A 286 -26.45 14.07 -7.31
N GLY A 287 -25.83 13.15 -8.07
CA GLY A 287 -25.82 11.73 -7.70
C GLY A 287 -25.13 11.44 -6.36
N LYS A 288 -24.21 12.30 -5.91
CA LYS A 288 -23.58 12.14 -4.60
C LYS A 288 -24.57 12.34 -3.44
N ALA A 289 -25.51 13.28 -3.58
CA ALA A 289 -26.57 13.48 -2.58
C ALA A 289 -27.50 12.23 -2.51
N GLU A 290 -27.77 11.58 -3.65
CA GLU A 290 -28.50 10.31 -3.70
C GLU A 290 -27.73 9.20 -2.98
N CYS A 291 -26.42 9.09 -3.22
CA CYS A 291 -25.56 8.12 -2.53
C CYS A 291 -25.58 8.35 -1.01
N LYS A 292 -25.53 9.61 -0.55
CA LYS A 292 -25.63 9.94 0.88
C LYS A 292 -26.95 9.48 1.48
N ARG A 293 -28.08 9.79 0.84
CA ARG A 293 -29.41 9.37 1.32
C ARG A 293 -29.53 7.84 1.37
N ALA A 294 -29.10 7.17 0.33
CA ALA A 294 -29.10 5.72 0.26
C ALA A 294 -28.23 5.10 1.36
N LEU A 295 -27.05 5.66 1.60
CA LEU A 295 -26.12 5.21 2.64
C LEU A 295 -26.71 5.44 4.04
N GLN A 296 -27.31 6.60 4.34
CA GLN A 296 -27.95 6.87 5.62
C GLN A 296 -29.08 5.84 5.89
N ALA A 297 -29.88 5.51 4.87
CA ALA A 297 -30.93 4.52 4.97
C ALA A 297 -30.37 3.11 5.19
N GLU A 298 -29.36 2.70 4.42
CA GLU A 298 -28.68 1.38 4.56
C GLU A 298 -28.12 1.18 5.97
N LEU A 299 -27.53 2.25 6.53
CA LEU A 299 -26.85 2.22 7.83
C LEU A 299 -27.79 2.46 9.01
N GLY A 300 -29.07 2.76 8.79
CA GLY A 300 -29.99 3.15 9.86
C GLY A 300 -29.62 4.48 10.55
N LEU A 301 -28.87 5.35 9.87
CA LEU A 301 -28.60 6.69 10.32
C LEU A 301 -29.81 7.58 10.12
N SER A 302 -29.95 8.62 10.95
CA SER A 302 -31.02 9.60 10.79
C SER A 302 -30.96 10.24 9.40
N SER A 303 -32.10 10.27 8.70
CA SER A 303 -32.21 10.88 7.38
C SER A 303 -32.19 12.40 7.48
N ASP A 304 -31.00 12.96 7.68
CA ASP A 304 -30.73 14.40 7.81
C ASP A 304 -29.75 14.84 6.72
N PRO A 305 -30.22 15.53 5.66
CA PRO A 305 -29.36 16.04 4.61
C PRO A 305 -28.38 17.13 5.09
N GLY A 306 -28.73 17.82 6.19
CA GLY A 306 -27.89 18.86 6.80
C GLY A 306 -26.78 18.30 7.70
N ALA A 307 -26.90 17.05 8.16
CA ALA A 307 -25.83 16.43 8.93
C ALA A 307 -24.58 16.23 8.07
N LEU A 308 -23.39 16.48 8.63
CA LEU A 308 -22.13 16.14 7.98
C LEU A 308 -21.85 14.66 8.21
N LEU A 309 -21.89 13.84 7.15
CA LEU A 309 -21.60 12.42 7.22
C LEU A 309 -20.09 12.18 7.08
N MET A 310 -19.46 11.79 8.18
CA MET A 310 -18.06 11.42 8.26
C MET A 310 -17.92 9.91 8.19
N VAL A 311 -16.95 9.40 7.40
CA VAL A 311 -16.67 7.97 7.32
C VAL A 311 -15.21 7.65 7.63
N VAL A 312 -14.99 6.43 8.10
CA VAL A 312 -13.68 5.79 8.26
C VAL A 312 -13.73 4.44 7.56
N VAL A 313 -12.76 4.19 6.68
CA VAL A 313 -12.51 2.88 6.07
C VAL A 313 -11.05 2.53 6.30
N SER A 314 -10.75 1.78 7.36
CA SER A 314 -9.36 1.57 7.76
C SER A 314 -9.25 0.46 8.81
N ARG A 315 -8.04 -0.04 9.06
CA ARG A 315 -7.76 -0.86 10.25
C ARG A 315 -8.04 -0.05 11.52
N LEU A 316 -8.68 -0.65 12.50
CA LEU A 316 -9.01 -0.01 13.78
C LEU A 316 -7.81 -0.15 14.74
N THR A 317 -6.80 0.69 14.56
CA THR A 317 -5.56 0.65 15.34
C THR A 317 -5.17 2.05 15.82
N ALA A 318 -4.30 2.10 16.84
CA ALA A 318 -3.71 3.35 17.32
C ALA A 318 -2.88 4.05 16.23
N GLN A 319 -2.21 3.28 15.34
CA GLN A 319 -1.52 3.84 14.17
C GLN A 319 -2.45 4.71 13.32
N LYS A 320 -3.68 4.24 13.08
CA LYS A 320 -4.68 4.93 12.27
C LYS A 320 -5.40 6.07 13.03
N GLY A 321 -5.03 6.30 14.30
CA GLY A 321 -5.61 7.39 15.11
C GLY A 321 -7.06 7.17 15.53
N MET A 322 -7.51 5.91 15.61
CA MET A 322 -8.89 5.57 15.93
C MET A 322 -9.26 5.98 17.37
N ASP A 323 -8.31 5.93 18.27
CA ASP A 323 -8.45 6.45 19.64
C ASP A 323 -8.64 7.99 19.68
N LEU A 324 -7.97 8.73 18.78
CA LEU A 324 -8.16 10.18 18.66
C LEU A 324 -9.57 10.52 18.20
N LEU A 325 -10.11 9.77 17.24
CA LEU A 325 -11.45 9.95 16.74
C LEU A 325 -12.50 9.61 17.81
N LEU A 326 -12.34 8.48 18.50
CA LEU A 326 -13.22 8.10 19.62
C LEU A 326 -13.26 9.17 20.69
N ALA A 327 -12.10 9.71 21.08
CA ALA A 327 -12.02 10.78 22.07
C ALA A 327 -12.65 12.11 21.62
N ALA A 328 -12.75 12.32 20.30
CA ALA A 328 -13.38 13.51 19.72
C ALA A 328 -14.91 13.40 19.55
N LEU A 329 -15.47 12.18 19.54
CA LEU A 329 -16.89 11.96 19.26
C LEU A 329 -17.86 12.73 20.15
N PRO A 330 -17.65 12.83 21.49
CA PRO A 330 -18.56 13.58 22.36
C PRO A 330 -18.74 15.05 21.97
N GLU A 331 -17.74 15.64 21.33
CA GLU A 331 -17.79 17.02 20.85
C GLU A 331 -18.26 17.14 19.39
N LEU A 332 -18.03 16.11 18.55
CA LEU A 332 -18.44 16.11 17.14
C LEU A 332 -19.95 15.88 16.96
N LEU A 333 -20.51 14.90 17.68
CA LEU A 333 -21.89 14.49 17.49
C LEU A 333 -22.90 15.61 17.78
N PRO A 334 -22.76 16.43 18.86
CA PRO A 334 -23.68 17.55 19.09
C PRO A 334 -23.65 18.66 18.02
N GLN A 335 -22.57 18.71 17.22
CA GLN A 335 -22.42 19.68 16.14
C GLN A 335 -23.09 19.26 14.82
N GLY A 336 -23.80 18.13 14.81
CA GLY A 336 -24.52 17.63 13.64
C GLY A 336 -23.70 16.65 12.78
N VAL A 337 -22.63 16.07 13.34
CA VAL A 337 -21.87 15.01 12.65
C VAL A 337 -22.55 13.67 12.81
N GLN A 338 -22.60 12.90 11.73
CA GLN A 338 -22.87 11.45 11.72
C GLN A 338 -21.56 10.72 11.41
N LEU A 339 -21.34 9.55 12.00
CA LEU A 339 -20.14 8.75 11.80
C LEU A 339 -20.50 7.33 11.33
N ALA A 340 -19.86 6.88 10.26
CA ALA A 340 -19.87 5.48 9.88
C ALA A 340 -18.44 4.94 9.79
N VAL A 341 -18.20 3.79 10.43
CA VAL A 341 -16.87 3.16 10.53
C VAL A 341 -16.92 1.76 9.93
N GLN A 342 -15.95 1.45 9.08
CA GLN A 342 -15.69 0.10 8.60
C GLN A 342 -14.23 -0.27 8.81
N GLY A 343 -13.99 -1.42 9.46
CA GLY A 343 -12.66 -1.99 9.61
C GLY A 343 -12.56 -3.04 10.69
N THR A 344 -11.38 -3.63 10.82
CA THR A 344 -11.00 -4.56 11.89
C THR A 344 -9.67 -4.14 12.50
N GLY A 345 -9.37 -4.57 13.71
CA GLY A 345 -8.08 -4.29 14.31
C GLY A 345 -7.97 -4.66 15.79
N ASP A 346 -7.65 -3.68 16.61
CA ASP A 346 -7.53 -3.84 18.06
C ASP A 346 -8.90 -4.14 18.67
N PRO A 347 -9.07 -5.27 19.40
CA PRO A 347 -10.35 -5.63 19.99
C PRO A 347 -10.91 -4.58 20.96
N ALA A 348 -10.05 -3.84 21.66
CA ALA A 348 -10.49 -2.78 22.56
C ALA A 348 -11.07 -1.58 21.78
N LEU A 349 -10.45 -1.22 20.65
CA LEU A 349 -10.98 -0.18 19.77
C LEU A 349 -12.28 -0.61 19.07
N GLU A 350 -12.37 -1.86 18.62
CA GLU A 350 -13.60 -2.41 18.05
C GLU A 350 -14.76 -2.36 19.06
N ALA A 351 -14.50 -2.79 20.30
CA ALA A 351 -15.49 -2.73 21.38
C ALA A 351 -15.90 -1.29 21.70
N ALA A 352 -14.94 -0.36 21.76
CA ALA A 352 -15.23 1.06 22.04
C ALA A 352 -16.10 1.70 20.95
N PHE A 353 -15.85 1.41 19.67
CA PHE A 353 -16.72 1.86 18.58
C PHE A 353 -18.13 1.28 18.64
N ARG A 354 -18.26 -0.01 18.97
CA ARG A 354 -19.60 -0.64 19.18
C ARG A 354 -20.35 -0.01 20.36
N MET A 355 -19.65 0.34 21.43
CA MET A 355 -20.26 1.07 22.56
C MET A 355 -20.72 2.47 22.12
N ALA A 356 -19.94 3.18 21.30
CA ALA A 356 -20.33 4.46 20.75
C ALA A 356 -21.57 4.37 19.86
N GLU A 357 -21.67 3.32 19.03
CA GLU A 357 -22.86 3.03 18.21
C GLU A 357 -24.10 2.83 19.09
N GLN A 358 -24.00 2.01 20.14
CA GLN A 358 -25.10 1.74 21.06
C GLN A 358 -25.54 3.01 21.83
N ALA A 359 -24.59 3.85 22.19
CA ALA A 359 -24.88 5.10 22.91
C ALA A 359 -25.49 6.19 22.01
N HIS A 360 -25.30 6.11 20.69
CA HIS A 360 -25.71 7.14 19.73
C HIS A 360 -26.45 6.57 18.52
N PRO A 361 -27.61 5.89 18.74
CA PRO A 361 -28.39 5.30 17.65
C PRO A 361 -28.82 6.36 16.63
N GLY A 362 -28.75 6.03 15.35
CA GLY A 362 -29.02 6.93 14.23
C GLY A 362 -27.94 8.00 13.98
N ARG A 363 -26.86 8.02 14.76
CA ARG A 363 -25.75 8.94 14.59
C ARG A 363 -24.40 8.25 14.35
N VAL A 364 -24.18 7.11 14.94
CA VAL A 364 -22.96 6.31 14.80
C VAL A 364 -23.34 4.93 14.29
N GLN A 365 -22.61 4.44 13.29
CA GLN A 365 -22.75 3.09 12.76
C GLN A 365 -21.37 2.45 12.59
N VAL A 366 -21.23 1.19 12.99
CA VAL A 366 -19.97 0.46 12.99
C VAL A 366 -20.11 -0.90 12.32
N HIS A 367 -19.26 -1.15 11.33
CA HIS A 367 -19.12 -2.46 10.72
C HIS A 367 -17.71 -3.01 11.01
N VAL A 368 -17.63 -3.98 11.91
CA VAL A 368 -16.37 -4.70 12.16
C VAL A 368 -16.25 -5.82 11.13
N GLY A 369 -15.39 -5.60 10.16
CA GLY A 369 -15.21 -6.48 9.00
C GLY A 369 -14.61 -5.72 7.82
N TYR A 370 -14.30 -6.48 6.77
CA TYR A 370 -13.92 -5.93 5.47
C TYR A 370 -14.98 -6.25 4.43
N ASP A 371 -15.52 -5.23 3.78
CA ASP A 371 -16.48 -5.32 2.69
C ASP A 371 -16.13 -4.23 1.65
N GLU A 372 -15.59 -4.66 0.52
CA GLU A 372 -15.18 -3.76 -0.56
C GLU A 372 -16.35 -2.97 -1.13
N ALA A 373 -17.47 -3.63 -1.44
CA ALA A 373 -18.64 -2.96 -2.00
C ALA A 373 -19.22 -1.91 -1.03
N ARG A 374 -19.19 -2.22 0.27
CA ARG A 374 -19.57 -1.25 1.32
C ARG A 374 -18.58 -0.09 1.40
N ALA A 375 -17.27 -0.33 1.24
CA ALA A 375 -16.27 0.73 1.20
C ALA A 375 -16.57 1.73 0.07
N HIS A 376 -16.92 1.25 -1.13
CA HIS A 376 -17.35 2.10 -2.24
C HIS A 376 -18.58 2.95 -1.88
N ARG A 377 -19.62 2.34 -1.26
CA ARG A 377 -20.81 3.08 -0.84
C ARG A 377 -20.52 4.09 0.26
N LEU A 378 -19.68 3.74 1.24
CA LEU A 378 -19.23 4.66 2.28
C LEU A 378 -18.52 5.88 1.69
N VAL A 379 -17.54 5.65 0.81
CA VAL A 379 -16.79 6.73 0.16
C VAL A 379 -17.71 7.57 -0.72
N ALA A 380 -18.60 6.97 -1.49
CA ALA A 380 -19.51 7.69 -2.39
C ALA A 380 -20.57 8.52 -1.63
N GLY A 381 -21.08 8.02 -0.50
CA GLY A 381 -22.16 8.66 0.25
C GLY A 381 -21.69 9.66 1.31
N ALA A 382 -20.42 9.63 1.70
CA ALA A 382 -19.90 10.51 2.74
C ALA A 382 -19.62 11.93 2.24
N ASP A 383 -19.63 12.88 3.17
CA ASP A 383 -19.15 14.24 2.95
C ASP A 383 -17.66 14.36 3.29
N VAL A 384 -17.24 13.68 4.35
CA VAL A 384 -15.86 13.69 4.84
C VAL A 384 -15.36 12.27 5.04
N ILE A 385 -14.12 12.00 4.63
CA ILE A 385 -13.39 10.78 4.98
C ILE A 385 -12.27 11.12 5.97
N ALA A 386 -12.31 10.53 7.17
CA ALA A 386 -11.34 10.82 8.22
C ALA A 386 -10.18 9.83 8.19
N VAL A 387 -8.95 10.35 8.12
CA VAL A 387 -7.70 9.58 8.16
C VAL A 387 -6.74 10.22 9.16
N PRO A 388 -7.04 10.13 10.47
CA PRO A 388 -6.27 10.81 11.52
C PRO A 388 -5.00 10.06 11.93
N SER A 389 -4.32 9.42 10.99
CA SER A 389 -3.20 8.51 11.22
C SER A 389 -2.02 9.17 11.92
N ARG A 390 -1.38 8.47 12.88
CA ARG A 390 -0.13 8.91 13.51
C ARG A 390 1.04 8.86 12.55
N PHE A 391 1.06 7.87 11.69
CA PHE A 391 1.91 7.83 10.51
C PHE A 391 1.18 7.13 9.36
N GLU A 392 1.39 7.60 8.13
CA GLU A 392 0.71 7.08 6.94
C GLU A 392 1.67 7.16 5.75
N PRO A 393 2.33 6.07 5.36
CA PRO A 393 3.29 6.09 4.27
C PRO A 393 2.77 6.72 2.98
N CYS A 394 1.62 6.30 2.53
CA CYS A 394 0.90 6.90 1.40
C CYS A 394 -0.54 7.24 1.77
N GLY A 395 -1.29 6.24 2.23
CA GLY A 395 -2.73 6.27 2.29
C GLY A 395 -3.36 6.12 0.89
N LEU A 396 -4.37 5.29 0.79
CA LEU A 396 -5.18 5.16 -0.43
C LEU A 396 -6.58 5.73 -0.19
N THR A 397 -7.06 5.63 1.04
CA THR A 397 -8.43 5.99 1.42
C THR A 397 -8.75 7.46 1.16
N GLN A 398 -7.80 8.40 1.42
CA GLN A 398 -7.97 9.81 1.07
C GLN A 398 -7.98 10.03 -0.45
N LEU A 399 -7.24 9.22 -1.22
CA LEU A 399 -7.26 9.28 -2.69
C LEU A 399 -8.62 8.85 -3.23
N TYR A 400 -9.20 7.79 -2.67
CA TYR A 400 -10.57 7.37 -2.98
C TYR A 400 -11.57 8.48 -2.63
N GLY A 401 -11.41 9.11 -1.45
CA GLY A 401 -12.22 10.27 -1.06
C GLY A 401 -12.13 11.39 -2.09
N LEU A 402 -10.93 11.82 -2.46
CA LEU A 402 -10.72 12.85 -3.47
C LEU A 402 -11.38 12.49 -4.81
N ARG A 403 -11.21 11.25 -5.27
CA ARG A 403 -11.82 10.78 -6.53
C ARG A 403 -13.34 10.80 -6.52
N TYR A 404 -13.96 10.56 -5.35
CA TYR A 404 -15.41 10.57 -5.16
C TYR A 404 -15.96 11.92 -4.67
N GLY A 405 -15.14 12.96 -4.56
CA GLY A 405 -15.55 14.26 -4.02
C GLY A 405 -15.91 14.20 -2.54
N THR A 406 -15.44 13.22 -1.81
CA THR A 406 -15.54 13.11 -0.35
C THR A 406 -14.29 13.74 0.25
N LEU A 407 -14.44 14.87 0.93
CA LEU A 407 -13.29 15.68 1.34
C LEU A 407 -12.51 14.99 2.46
N PRO A 408 -11.19 14.78 2.30
CA PRO A 408 -10.38 14.17 3.35
C PRO A 408 -10.18 15.11 4.55
N LEU A 409 -10.31 14.55 5.77
CA LEU A 409 -9.86 15.15 7.01
C LEU A 409 -8.71 14.31 7.54
N VAL A 410 -7.49 14.83 7.49
CA VAL A 410 -6.28 14.03 7.67
C VAL A 410 -5.30 14.66 8.64
N ARG A 411 -4.46 13.85 9.29
CA ARG A 411 -3.25 14.37 9.90
C ARG A 411 -2.19 14.60 8.81
N ARG A 412 -1.42 15.69 8.92
CA ARG A 412 -0.40 16.08 7.94
C ARG A 412 0.87 15.26 8.14
N VAL A 413 0.86 14.02 7.64
CA VAL A 413 2.00 13.09 7.68
C VAL A 413 2.08 12.29 6.38
N GLY A 414 3.28 11.92 5.97
CA GLY A 414 3.56 11.07 4.82
C GLY A 414 2.75 11.43 3.58
N GLY A 415 2.15 10.45 2.93
CA GLY A 415 1.35 10.67 1.72
C GLY A 415 0.09 11.51 1.92
N LEU A 416 -0.43 11.63 3.14
CA LEU A 416 -1.54 12.52 3.44
C LEU A 416 -1.13 13.99 3.26
N ALA A 417 0.09 14.34 3.69
CA ALA A 417 0.65 15.68 3.50
C ALA A 417 0.87 16.01 2.01
N ASP A 418 1.22 15.01 1.22
CA ASP A 418 1.51 15.18 -0.22
C ASP A 418 0.25 15.24 -1.09
N THR A 419 -0.89 14.72 -0.61
CA THR A 419 -2.10 14.53 -1.44
C THR A 419 -3.26 15.43 -1.05
N VAL A 420 -3.27 15.98 0.17
CA VAL A 420 -4.37 16.81 0.67
C VAL A 420 -3.90 18.23 0.94
N THR A 421 -4.43 19.19 0.18
CA THR A 421 -4.20 20.62 0.42
C THR A 421 -5.21 21.13 1.44
N ASN A 422 -4.70 21.60 2.60
CA ASN A 422 -5.54 22.10 3.68
C ASN A 422 -6.41 23.31 3.26
N ALA A 423 -7.65 23.32 3.71
CA ALA A 423 -8.56 24.45 3.53
C ALA A 423 -8.26 25.55 4.54
N ASP A 424 -7.12 26.21 4.41
CA ASP A 424 -6.80 27.46 5.05
C ASP A 424 -7.17 28.65 4.14
N GLU A 425 -7.14 29.87 4.71
CA GLU A 425 -7.54 31.08 4.00
C GLU A 425 -6.78 31.29 2.69
N ALA A 426 -5.46 31.05 2.69
CA ALA A 426 -4.63 31.21 1.50
C ALA A 426 -4.96 30.18 0.42
N ALA A 427 -5.15 28.91 0.79
CA ALA A 427 -5.49 27.85 -0.15
C ALA A 427 -6.91 28.00 -0.71
N LEU A 428 -7.84 28.49 0.09
CA LEU A 428 -9.21 28.81 -0.34
C LEU A 428 -9.21 29.98 -1.33
N ALA A 429 -8.53 31.09 -1.00
CA ALA A 429 -8.42 32.26 -1.88
C ALA A 429 -7.74 31.94 -3.21
N GLN A 430 -6.74 31.05 -3.22
CA GLN A 430 -6.04 30.59 -4.42
C GLN A 430 -6.75 29.46 -5.16
N GLY A 431 -7.87 29.00 -4.64
CA GLY A 431 -8.60 27.88 -5.25
C GLY A 431 -7.83 26.57 -5.25
N ARG A 432 -7.00 26.26 -4.22
CA ARG A 432 -6.18 25.05 -4.15
C ARG A 432 -6.64 24.02 -3.11
N ALA A 433 -7.46 24.41 -2.15
CA ALA A 433 -7.93 23.55 -1.06
C ALA A 433 -8.66 22.30 -1.58
N THR A 434 -8.34 21.12 -1.01
CA THR A 434 -8.95 19.83 -1.37
C THR A 434 -9.41 19.01 -0.17
N GLY A 435 -9.15 19.50 1.06
CA GLY A 435 -9.53 18.81 2.30
C GLY A 435 -9.08 19.58 3.52
N PHE A 436 -9.03 18.91 4.66
CA PHE A 436 -8.74 19.48 5.95
C PHE A 436 -7.55 18.75 6.59
N ALA A 437 -6.53 19.48 7.02
CA ALA A 437 -5.35 18.90 7.66
C ALA A 437 -5.13 19.48 9.06
N PHE A 438 -4.57 18.64 9.94
CA PHE A 438 -4.11 19.03 11.27
C PHE A 438 -2.73 18.40 11.56
N ASP A 439 -1.94 18.98 12.47
CA ASP A 439 -0.55 18.56 12.69
C ASP A 439 -0.39 17.67 13.93
N ALA A 440 -0.86 18.12 15.09
CA ALA A 440 -0.68 17.40 16.35
C ALA A 440 -1.57 16.13 16.41
N ALA A 441 -1.01 14.99 16.79
CA ALA A 441 -1.76 13.75 17.00
C ALA A 441 -2.58 13.82 18.30
N SER A 442 -3.60 14.69 18.31
CA SER A 442 -4.46 14.92 19.48
C SER A 442 -5.92 15.10 19.09
N PRO A 443 -6.88 14.71 19.97
CA PRO A 443 -8.31 14.93 19.73
C PRO A 443 -8.63 16.42 19.49
N ARG A 444 -7.98 17.33 20.21
CA ARG A 444 -8.17 18.78 20.06
C ARG A 444 -7.82 19.26 18.65
N ALA A 445 -6.70 18.82 18.08
CA ALA A 445 -6.30 19.22 16.73
C ALA A 445 -7.24 18.66 15.67
N LEU A 446 -7.71 17.42 15.84
CA LEU A 446 -8.74 16.81 14.99
C LEU A 446 -10.05 17.62 15.06
N LEU A 447 -10.51 17.98 16.26
CA LEU A 447 -11.71 18.80 16.47
C LEU A 447 -11.60 20.17 15.78
N GLN A 448 -10.45 20.82 15.84
CA GLN A 448 -10.22 22.09 15.14
C GLN A 448 -10.32 21.94 13.61
N ALA A 449 -9.80 20.83 13.05
CA ALA A 449 -9.97 20.55 11.62
C ALA A 449 -11.42 20.25 11.26
N ALA A 450 -12.12 19.48 12.09
CA ALA A 450 -13.54 19.17 11.91
C ALA A 450 -14.42 20.44 12.02
N ALA A 451 -14.11 21.36 12.90
CA ALA A 451 -14.81 22.65 13.02
C ALA A 451 -14.68 23.49 11.73
N ARG A 452 -13.50 23.48 11.08
CA ARG A 452 -13.33 24.12 9.76
C ARG A 452 -14.16 23.41 8.70
N ALA A 453 -14.20 22.07 8.71
CA ALA A 453 -15.03 21.30 7.80
C ALA A 453 -16.52 21.64 7.97
N LEU A 454 -17.03 21.68 9.20
CA LEU A 454 -18.40 22.06 9.52
C LEU A 454 -18.74 23.50 9.10
N ALA A 455 -17.80 24.43 9.25
CA ALA A 455 -17.99 25.80 8.80
C ALA A 455 -18.16 25.89 7.28
N LEU A 456 -17.28 25.20 6.51
CA LEU A 456 -17.34 25.17 5.05
C LEU A 456 -18.47 24.29 4.52
N TRP A 457 -18.92 23.28 5.27
CA TRP A 457 -20.11 22.50 4.91
C TRP A 457 -21.38 23.37 4.77
N ARG A 458 -21.44 24.46 5.52
CA ARG A 458 -22.53 25.44 5.44
C ARG A 458 -22.38 26.44 4.29
N ASP A 459 -21.32 26.35 3.50
CA ASP A 459 -21.07 27.11 2.27
C ASP A 459 -20.99 26.15 1.07
N PRO A 460 -22.15 25.77 0.48
CA PRO A 460 -22.20 24.79 -0.59
C PRO A 460 -21.37 25.17 -1.84
N PRO A 461 -21.29 26.44 -2.28
CA PRO A 461 -20.43 26.81 -3.41
C PRO A 461 -18.95 26.48 -3.18
N THR A 462 -18.40 26.87 -2.02
CA THR A 462 -17.01 26.59 -1.67
C THR A 462 -16.77 25.08 -1.50
N TRP A 463 -17.68 24.38 -0.82
CA TRP A 463 -17.62 22.94 -0.63
C TRP A 463 -17.58 22.19 -1.98
N GLN A 464 -18.50 22.49 -2.88
CA GLN A 464 -18.55 21.89 -4.20
C GLN A 464 -17.32 22.21 -5.07
N ALA A 465 -16.78 23.43 -4.95
CA ALA A 465 -15.54 23.81 -5.63
C ALA A 465 -14.35 22.94 -5.14
N MET A 466 -14.26 22.67 -3.83
CA MET A 466 -13.25 21.75 -3.26
C MET A 466 -13.45 20.31 -3.75
N MET A 467 -14.70 19.83 -3.80
CA MET A 467 -15.03 18.49 -4.33
C MET A 467 -14.56 18.33 -5.78
N ARG A 468 -14.94 19.26 -6.68
CA ARG A 468 -14.55 19.23 -8.09
C ARG A 468 -13.03 19.26 -8.26
N ARG A 469 -12.35 20.01 -7.42
CA ARG A 469 -10.89 20.10 -7.44
C ARG A 469 -10.22 18.80 -7.03
N GLY A 470 -10.72 18.16 -5.95
CA GLY A 470 -10.28 16.81 -5.54
C GLY A 470 -10.47 15.79 -6.64
N MET A 471 -11.68 15.75 -7.23
CA MET A 471 -12.03 14.82 -8.31
C MET A 471 -11.20 15.04 -9.59
N GLY A 472 -10.73 16.26 -9.84
CA GLY A 472 -9.90 16.62 -10.98
C GLY A 472 -8.40 16.32 -10.83
N GLN A 473 -7.94 15.85 -9.68
CA GLN A 473 -6.53 15.49 -9.50
C GLN A 473 -6.13 14.27 -10.33
N PRO A 474 -4.90 14.20 -10.84
CA PRO A 474 -4.39 13.06 -11.60
C PRO A 474 -3.98 11.93 -10.65
N LEU A 475 -4.96 11.20 -10.10
CA LEU A 475 -4.76 10.18 -9.09
C LEU A 475 -4.47 8.78 -9.66
N SER A 476 -4.51 8.59 -11.00
CA SER A 476 -4.26 7.30 -11.62
C SER A 476 -2.79 6.86 -11.52
N TRP A 477 -2.53 5.58 -11.77
CA TRP A 477 -1.18 5.02 -11.81
C TRP A 477 -0.31 5.51 -12.97
N ARG A 478 -0.84 6.27 -13.92
CA ARG A 478 -0.10 6.71 -15.11
C ARG A 478 1.16 7.50 -14.77
N GLN A 479 1.06 8.53 -13.93
CA GLN A 479 2.23 9.33 -13.52
C GLN A 479 3.19 8.58 -12.61
N PRO A 480 2.74 7.85 -11.55
CA PRO A 480 3.63 7.02 -10.77
C PRO A 480 4.41 6.01 -11.61
N ALA A 481 3.76 5.32 -12.55
CA ALA A 481 4.42 4.35 -13.43
C ALA A 481 5.53 5.00 -14.27
N GLN A 482 5.31 6.21 -14.81
CA GLN A 482 6.36 6.98 -15.52
C GLN A 482 7.57 7.27 -14.64
N ARG A 483 7.34 7.65 -13.37
CA ARG A 483 8.42 7.92 -12.41
C ARG A 483 9.20 6.64 -12.08
N TYR A 484 8.52 5.50 -11.90
CA TYR A 484 9.18 4.21 -11.71
C TYR A 484 10.01 3.80 -12.92
N LEU A 485 9.50 3.96 -14.15
CA LEU A 485 10.26 3.67 -15.38
C LEU A 485 11.51 4.55 -15.50
N ALA A 486 11.40 5.84 -15.17
CA ALA A 486 12.56 6.73 -15.11
C ALA A 486 13.61 6.27 -14.10
N LEU A 487 13.16 5.87 -12.90
CA LEU A 487 14.03 5.33 -11.84
C LEU A 487 14.72 4.03 -12.27
N TYR A 488 14.02 3.14 -13.00
CA TYR A 488 14.63 1.91 -13.54
C TYR A 488 15.76 2.22 -14.52
N HIS A 489 15.56 3.16 -15.41
CA HIS A 489 16.63 3.61 -16.32
C HIS A 489 17.82 4.22 -15.56
N GLU A 490 17.58 4.95 -14.48
CA GLU A 490 18.66 5.44 -13.61
C GLU A 490 19.41 4.30 -12.91
N ALA A 491 18.70 3.29 -12.41
CA ALA A 491 19.29 2.13 -11.77
C ALA A 491 20.16 1.33 -12.76
N LEU A 492 19.68 1.11 -13.97
CA LEU A 492 20.44 0.41 -15.03
C LEU A 492 21.69 1.19 -15.44
N ARG A 493 21.60 2.51 -15.60
CA ARG A 493 22.79 3.35 -15.91
C ARG A 493 23.82 3.29 -14.79
N ALA A 494 23.41 3.37 -13.54
CA ALA A 494 24.32 3.28 -12.41
C ALA A 494 24.99 1.91 -12.27
N LYS A 495 24.35 0.84 -12.75
CA LYS A 495 24.93 -0.51 -12.75
C LYS A 495 25.89 -0.77 -13.91
N ALA A 496 25.75 -0.05 -15.02
CA ALA A 496 26.59 -0.18 -16.20
C ALA A 496 27.90 0.62 -16.11
N GLY A 497 27.96 1.66 -15.28
CA GLY A 497 29.16 2.52 -15.04
C GLY A 497 29.93 2.08 -13.84
#